data_c72a99fc8a530f9ab6dbc3748c97fe2d
#
_entry.id   c72a99fc8a530f9ab6dbc3748c97fe2d
#
_cell.length_a   1.000
_cell.length_b   1.000
_cell.length_c   1.000
_cell.angle_alpha   90.00
_cell.angle_beta   90.00
_cell.angle_gamma   90.00
#
_symmetry.space_group_name_H-M   'P 1'
#
loop_
_entity.id
_entity.type
_entity.pdbx_description
1 polymer ?
#
loop_
_entity_poly.entity_id
_entity_poly.type
_entity_poly.pdbx_seq_one_letter_code
_entity_poly.pdbx_strand_id
1 'polypeptide(L)'
;MSGEKKTVLVVDDTPENIDLLSAVLSPYFKVKAAMNGALAIKIAQGKNKPDIILLDVMMPDLDGYEVCRRLKKDVSTAAIPVIFVTAKSEIEDEQKGFDLGAADYIAKPISPPIVVSRVKAQIALYDQARHLEALVAQRTEDLHHTRLEIIRRLGKAAEYKDNETGMHVIRMSYFSKFLAEKLDVSEEWIDLLHNAAPMHDVGKIGIPDSILLKPGRLDPQEWEIMQKHAQFGCEIIGDSDEPLLNMARE
;
A
#
# COMPACT_ATOMS: atom_id res chain seq x y z
N MET A 1 -11.32 18.38 -19.72
CA MET A 1 -11.93 17.76 -18.53
C MET A 1 -11.81 18.77 -17.39
N SER A 2 -12.89 19.43 -17.00
CA SER A 2 -12.89 20.37 -15.86
C SER A 2 -12.90 19.53 -14.58
N GLY A 3 -11.71 19.19 -14.08
CA GLY A 3 -11.58 18.58 -12.76
C GLY A 3 -12.18 19.50 -11.70
N GLU A 4 -12.80 18.92 -10.69
CA GLU A 4 -13.30 19.66 -9.53
C GLU A 4 -12.16 20.48 -8.92
N LYS A 5 -12.42 21.78 -8.66
CA LYS A 5 -11.38 22.64 -8.06
C LYS A 5 -10.96 22.09 -6.71
N LYS A 6 -9.66 21.95 -6.51
CA LYS A 6 -9.06 21.57 -5.21
C LYS A 6 -9.43 22.56 -4.13
N THR A 7 -9.55 22.07 -2.90
CA THR A 7 -9.97 22.88 -1.75
C THR A 7 -8.78 23.26 -0.89
N VAL A 8 -8.57 24.55 -0.68
CA VAL A 8 -7.58 25.13 0.22
C VAL A 8 -8.28 25.58 1.49
N LEU A 9 -7.77 25.17 2.67
CA LEU A 9 -8.22 25.71 3.95
C LEU A 9 -7.23 26.80 4.38
N VAL A 10 -7.71 28.01 4.56
CA VAL A 10 -6.96 29.15 5.10
C VAL A 10 -7.30 29.29 6.57
N VAL A 11 -6.26 29.32 7.42
CA VAL A 11 -6.37 29.41 8.88
C VAL A 11 -5.55 30.59 9.38
N ASP A 12 -6.20 31.61 9.89
CA ASP A 12 -5.57 32.81 10.45
C ASP A 12 -6.60 33.43 11.42
N ASP A 13 -6.16 34.02 12.53
CA ASP A 13 -7.05 34.66 13.51
C ASP A 13 -7.46 36.06 13.08
N THR A 14 -6.79 36.60 12.08
CA THR A 14 -7.00 37.95 11.54
C THR A 14 -7.86 37.87 10.27
N PRO A 15 -9.11 38.42 10.27
CA PRO A 15 -10.02 38.38 9.12
C PRO A 15 -9.41 38.94 7.83
N GLU A 16 -8.63 40.02 7.94
CA GLU A 16 -8.00 40.68 6.79
C GLU A 16 -7.00 39.76 6.08
N ASN A 17 -6.28 38.91 6.82
CA ASN A 17 -5.37 37.92 6.25
C ASN A 17 -6.16 36.83 5.51
N ILE A 18 -7.27 36.35 6.09
CA ILE A 18 -8.17 35.40 5.45
C ILE A 18 -8.74 35.97 4.15
N ASP A 19 -9.21 37.20 4.17
CA ASP A 19 -9.79 37.86 2.99
C ASP A 19 -8.74 38.03 1.88
N LEU A 20 -7.52 38.46 2.24
CA LEU A 20 -6.41 38.59 1.29
C LEU A 20 -6.06 37.25 0.65
N LEU A 21 -5.83 36.20 1.45
CA LEU A 21 -5.49 34.87 0.94
C LEU A 21 -6.64 34.27 0.14
N SER A 22 -7.89 34.48 0.57
CA SER A 22 -9.07 34.02 -0.16
C SER A 22 -9.21 34.71 -1.51
N ALA A 23 -8.98 36.01 -1.60
CA ALA A 23 -9.00 36.74 -2.86
C ALA A 23 -7.91 36.25 -3.84
N VAL A 24 -6.71 35.98 -3.33
CA VAL A 24 -5.57 35.46 -4.12
C VAL A 24 -5.83 34.05 -4.65
N LEU A 25 -6.47 33.18 -3.85
CA LEU A 25 -6.59 31.74 -4.14
C LEU A 25 -7.91 31.38 -4.86
N SER A 26 -9.00 32.12 -4.66
CA SER A 26 -10.33 31.81 -5.21
C SER A 26 -10.39 31.70 -6.73
N PRO A 27 -9.59 32.40 -7.55
CA PRO A 27 -9.55 32.17 -8.99
C PRO A 27 -9.14 30.74 -9.37
N TYR A 28 -8.29 30.09 -8.55
CA TYR A 28 -7.68 28.80 -8.85
C TYR A 28 -8.28 27.65 -8.05
N PHE A 29 -8.73 27.89 -6.82
CA PHE A 29 -9.11 26.89 -5.82
C PHE A 29 -10.48 27.19 -5.22
N LYS A 30 -11.06 26.17 -4.59
CA LYS A 30 -12.18 26.37 -3.64
C LYS A 30 -11.58 26.70 -2.28
N VAL A 31 -11.91 27.85 -1.72
CA VAL A 31 -11.37 28.30 -0.45
C VAL A 31 -12.34 28.05 0.70
N LYS A 32 -11.85 27.49 1.79
CA LYS A 32 -12.49 27.44 3.10
C LYS A 32 -11.67 28.26 4.07
N ALA A 33 -12.30 28.79 5.09
CA ALA A 33 -11.65 29.62 6.09
C ALA A 33 -11.91 29.10 7.51
N ALA A 34 -10.93 29.27 8.39
CA ALA A 34 -11.05 29.03 9.82
C ALA A 34 -10.34 30.15 10.59
N MET A 35 -11.01 30.74 11.55
CA MET A 35 -10.46 31.84 12.37
C MET A 35 -9.73 31.35 13.63
N ASN A 36 -9.57 30.05 13.82
CA ASN A 36 -8.81 29.46 14.92
C ASN A 36 -8.44 28.01 14.65
N GLY A 37 -7.49 27.48 15.43
CA GLY A 37 -6.99 26.14 15.28
C GLY A 37 -8.02 25.04 15.54
N ALA A 38 -8.94 25.23 16.47
CA ALA A 38 -9.98 24.24 16.78
C ALA A 38 -10.95 24.05 15.60
N LEU A 39 -11.36 25.15 14.96
CA LEU A 39 -12.20 25.12 13.77
C LEU A 39 -11.45 24.49 12.57
N ALA A 40 -10.17 24.79 12.42
CA ALA A 40 -9.33 24.19 11.37
C ALA A 40 -9.27 22.67 11.48
N ILE A 41 -9.02 22.13 12.67
CA ILE A 41 -9.01 20.67 12.92
C ILE A 41 -10.38 20.07 12.61
N LYS A 42 -11.48 20.68 13.07
CA LYS A 42 -12.84 20.22 12.81
C LYS A 42 -13.15 20.16 11.31
N ILE A 43 -12.71 21.17 10.54
CA ILE A 43 -12.90 21.19 9.08
C ILE A 43 -12.07 20.10 8.41
N ALA A 44 -10.81 19.91 8.83
CA ALA A 44 -9.92 18.91 8.29
C ALA A 44 -10.39 17.47 8.55
N GLN A 45 -11.04 17.21 9.68
CA GLN A 45 -11.63 15.92 10.04
C GLN A 45 -13.03 15.69 9.42
N GLY A 46 -13.62 16.71 8.81
CA GLY A 46 -14.96 16.64 8.20
C GLY A 46 -15.01 15.77 6.95
N LYS A 47 -16.24 15.50 6.46
CA LYS A 47 -16.47 14.71 5.23
C LYS A 47 -15.80 15.30 3.99
N ASN A 48 -15.78 16.61 3.86
CA ASN A 48 -15.17 17.32 2.73
C ASN A 48 -13.83 17.91 3.19
N LYS A 49 -12.80 17.06 3.25
CA LYS A 49 -11.46 17.46 3.68
C LYS A 49 -10.82 18.45 2.71
N PRO A 50 -9.99 19.40 3.19
CA PRO A 50 -9.17 20.22 2.30
C PRO A 50 -8.04 19.38 1.67
N ASP A 51 -7.64 19.75 0.46
CA ASP A 51 -6.49 19.18 -0.23
C ASP A 51 -5.16 19.76 0.28
N ILE A 52 -5.20 20.94 0.92
CA ILE A 52 -4.06 21.63 1.52
C ILE A 52 -4.53 22.64 2.57
N ILE A 53 -3.71 22.91 3.57
CA ILE A 53 -3.97 23.87 4.64
C ILE A 53 -2.88 24.94 4.62
N LEU A 54 -3.28 26.22 4.53
CA LEU A 54 -2.46 27.38 4.85
C LEU A 54 -2.74 27.77 6.30
N LEU A 55 -1.73 27.74 7.15
CA LEU A 55 -1.88 27.81 8.60
C LEU A 55 -1.01 28.91 9.17
N ASP A 56 -1.62 29.95 9.77
CA ASP A 56 -0.86 30.89 10.56
C ASP A 56 -0.29 30.22 11.82
N VAL A 57 0.94 30.60 12.15
CA VAL A 57 1.64 30.12 13.36
C VAL A 57 1.14 30.85 14.59
N MET A 58 0.94 32.16 14.47
CA MET A 58 0.66 33.05 15.60
C MET A 58 -0.83 33.24 15.80
N MET A 59 -1.48 32.28 16.45
CA MET A 59 -2.89 32.35 16.79
C MET A 59 -3.09 32.23 18.31
N PRO A 60 -4.13 32.86 18.88
CA PRO A 60 -4.47 32.72 20.29
C PRO A 60 -4.98 31.30 20.60
N ASP A 61 -4.90 30.89 21.85
CA ASP A 61 -5.35 29.61 22.43
C ASP A 61 -4.63 28.39 21.88
N LEU A 62 -4.69 28.15 20.58
CA LEU A 62 -4.11 26.99 19.90
C LEU A 62 -3.24 27.50 18.73
N ASP A 63 -1.92 27.53 18.92
CA ASP A 63 -0.98 27.99 17.91
C ASP A 63 -0.91 27.05 16.70
N GLY A 64 -0.39 27.54 15.57
CA GLY A 64 -0.30 26.78 14.34
C GLY A 64 0.58 25.54 14.47
N TYR A 65 1.62 25.55 15.29
CA TYR A 65 2.47 24.38 15.50
C TYR A 65 1.72 23.24 16.18
N GLU A 66 0.92 23.55 17.20
CA GLU A 66 0.10 22.56 17.89
C GLU A 66 -1.04 22.04 16.99
N VAL A 67 -1.65 22.91 16.16
CA VAL A 67 -2.62 22.50 15.14
C VAL A 67 -1.97 21.50 14.17
N CYS A 68 -0.81 21.83 13.61
CA CYS A 68 -0.07 20.95 12.70
C CYS A 68 0.24 19.61 13.35
N ARG A 69 0.76 19.62 14.57
CA ARG A 69 1.09 18.41 15.34
C ARG A 69 -0.14 17.49 15.52
N ARG A 70 -1.30 18.07 15.85
CA ARG A 70 -2.55 17.28 15.99
C ARG A 70 -3.02 16.73 14.65
N LEU A 71 -2.95 17.51 13.58
CA LEU A 71 -3.32 17.06 12.24
C LEU A 71 -2.40 15.92 11.77
N LYS A 72 -1.10 16.01 12.02
CA LYS A 72 -0.12 14.98 11.61
C LYS A 72 -0.18 13.71 12.47
N LYS A 73 -0.68 13.79 13.70
CA LYS A 73 -0.89 12.63 14.57
C LYS A 73 -2.15 11.83 14.25
N ASP A 74 -3.15 12.45 13.66
CA ASP A 74 -4.42 11.81 13.28
C ASP A 74 -4.29 11.20 11.88
N VAL A 75 -4.39 9.86 11.80
CA VAL A 75 -4.31 9.09 10.54
C VAL A 75 -5.24 9.64 9.46
N SER A 76 -6.39 10.19 9.85
CA SER A 76 -7.38 10.71 8.89
C SER A 76 -6.99 12.05 8.26
N THR A 77 -6.05 12.78 8.83
CA THR A 77 -5.61 14.12 8.39
C THR A 77 -4.10 14.22 8.17
N ALA A 78 -3.32 13.24 8.62
CA ALA A 78 -1.85 13.23 8.56
C ALA A 78 -1.30 13.49 7.15
N ALA A 79 -1.96 12.96 6.14
CA ALA A 79 -1.54 13.09 4.75
C ALA A 79 -1.81 14.48 4.14
N ILE A 80 -2.68 15.31 4.75
CA ILE A 80 -2.99 16.65 4.23
C ILE A 80 -1.74 17.54 4.36
N PRO A 81 -1.22 18.12 3.25
CA PRO A 81 -0.10 19.03 3.32
C PRO A 81 -0.47 20.32 4.06
N VAL A 82 0.43 20.77 4.94
CA VAL A 82 0.29 22.00 5.70
C VAL A 82 1.42 22.94 5.27
N ILE A 83 1.07 24.17 4.89
CA ILE A 83 2.01 25.26 4.64
C ILE A 83 1.84 26.28 5.75
N PHE A 84 2.89 26.57 6.48
CA PHE A 84 2.84 27.65 7.45
C PHE A 84 2.90 29.02 6.77
N VAL A 85 2.08 29.98 7.27
CA VAL A 85 2.09 31.38 6.84
C VAL A 85 2.45 32.20 8.07
N THR A 86 3.68 32.72 8.15
CA THR A 86 4.19 33.27 9.39
C THR A 86 4.98 34.60 9.21
N ALA A 87 4.92 35.48 10.21
CA ALA A 87 5.78 36.63 10.29
C ALA A 87 7.20 36.29 10.84
N LYS A 88 7.35 35.07 11.40
CA LYS A 88 8.64 34.59 11.91
C LYS A 88 9.47 34.06 10.75
N SER A 89 10.64 34.64 10.57
CA SER A 89 11.59 34.32 9.51
C SER A 89 12.93 33.81 10.07
N GLU A 90 12.97 33.41 11.34
CA GLU A 90 14.17 32.84 11.93
C GLU A 90 14.33 31.39 11.52
N ILE A 91 15.55 30.98 11.21
CA ILE A 91 15.88 29.63 10.73
C ILE A 91 15.39 28.54 11.69
N GLU A 92 15.43 28.82 13.00
CA GLU A 92 14.96 27.91 14.05
C GLU A 92 13.46 27.64 13.98
N ASP A 93 12.64 28.66 13.63
CA ASP A 93 11.18 28.51 13.49
C ASP A 93 10.81 27.68 12.22
N GLU A 94 11.59 27.84 11.13
CA GLU A 94 11.42 27.04 9.91
C GLU A 94 11.74 25.56 10.17
N GLN A 95 12.88 25.28 10.80
CA GLN A 95 13.29 23.91 11.14
C GLN A 95 12.22 23.23 12.02
N LYS A 96 11.73 23.93 13.04
CA LYS A 96 10.67 23.42 13.90
C LYS A 96 9.39 23.06 13.11
N GLY A 97 9.04 23.89 12.12
CA GLY A 97 7.89 23.60 11.24
C GLY A 97 8.06 22.32 10.44
N PHE A 98 9.22 22.10 9.83
CA PHE A 98 9.51 20.88 9.08
C PHE A 98 9.57 19.65 9.99
N ASP A 99 10.15 19.75 11.18
CA ASP A 99 10.20 18.66 12.16
C ASP A 99 8.79 18.21 12.62
N LEU A 100 7.82 19.12 12.57
CA LEU A 100 6.41 18.81 12.84
C LEU A 100 5.67 18.23 11.63
N GLY A 101 6.34 18.07 10.48
CA GLY A 101 5.77 17.49 9.26
C GLY A 101 5.05 18.49 8.37
N ALA A 102 5.33 19.80 8.49
CA ALA A 102 4.86 20.78 7.50
C ALA A 102 5.51 20.52 6.12
N ALA A 103 4.75 20.78 5.07
CA ALA A 103 5.20 20.61 3.70
C ALA A 103 6.00 21.81 3.19
N ASP A 104 5.71 23.01 3.68
CA ASP A 104 6.35 24.25 3.25
C ASP A 104 6.03 25.39 4.23
N TYR A 105 6.63 26.58 3.99
CA TYR A 105 6.29 27.79 4.71
C TYR A 105 6.24 29.01 3.77
N ILE A 106 5.52 30.06 4.17
CA ILE A 106 5.39 31.32 3.46
C ILE A 106 5.59 32.46 4.48
N ALA A 107 6.60 33.28 4.23
CA ALA A 107 6.86 34.46 5.09
C ALA A 107 5.86 35.60 4.79
N LYS A 108 5.37 36.26 5.82
CA LYS A 108 4.65 37.56 5.73
C LYS A 108 5.70 38.70 5.58
N PRO A 109 5.51 39.73 4.70
CA PRO A 109 4.28 40.02 3.98
C PRO A 109 4.02 39.08 2.78
N ILE A 110 2.75 38.73 2.59
CA ILE A 110 2.30 37.76 1.60
C ILE A 110 2.52 38.29 0.19
N SER A 111 3.24 37.50 -0.65
CA SER A 111 3.34 37.74 -2.09
C SER A 111 2.36 36.83 -2.84
N PRO A 112 1.31 37.37 -3.49
CA PRO A 112 0.29 36.59 -4.17
C PRO A 112 0.82 35.55 -5.16
N PRO A 113 1.79 35.85 -6.06
CA PRO A 113 2.35 34.87 -6.98
C PRO A 113 3.06 33.70 -6.28
N ILE A 114 3.76 33.99 -5.16
CA ILE A 114 4.48 32.98 -4.39
C ILE A 114 3.49 32.03 -3.71
N VAL A 115 2.44 32.55 -3.09
CA VAL A 115 1.40 31.74 -2.44
C VAL A 115 0.78 30.77 -3.45
N VAL A 116 0.32 31.29 -4.60
CA VAL A 116 -0.31 30.47 -5.63
C VAL A 116 0.65 29.38 -6.14
N SER A 117 1.92 29.73 -6.37
CA SER A 117 2.93 28.78 -6.87
C SER A 117 3.21 27.68 -5.86
N ARG A 118 3.40 28.01 -4.57
CA ARG A 118 3.67 27.03 -3.52
C ARG A 118 2.48 26.10 -3.29
N VAL A 119 1.27 26.64 -3.23
CA VAL A 119 0.04 25.85 -3.09
C VAL A 119 -0.12 24.88 -4.26
N LYS A 120 0.09 25.34 -5.51
CA LYS A 120 0.04 24.48 -6.69
C LYS A 120 1.10 23.38 -6.64
N ALA A 121 2.34 23.69 -6.28
CA ALA A 121 3.43 22.74 -6.18
C ALA A 121 3.15 21.66 -5.13
N GLN A 122 2.70 22.04 -3.94
CA GLN A 122 2.41 21.11 -2.86
C GLN A 122 1.20 20.22 -3.16
N ILE A 123 0.15 20.74 -3.79
CA ILE A 123 -0.97 19.92 -4.25
C ILE A 123 -0.51 18.93 -5.32
N ALA A 124 0.31 19.35 -6.28
CA ALA A 124 0.82 18.46 -7.32
C ALA A 124 1.68 17.32 -6.74
N LEU A 125 2.57 17.64 -5.80
CA LEU A 125 3.39 16.64 -5.10
C LEU A 125 2.52 15.65 -4.31
N TYR A 126 1.51 16.14 -3.61
CA TYR A 126 0.57 15.31 -2.86
C TYR A 126 -0.23 14.37 -3.76
N ASP A 127 -0.78 14.89 -4.87
CA ASP A 127 -1.51 14.09 -5.85
C ASP A 127 -0.62 13.02 -6.49
N GLN A 128 0.65 13.37 -6.79
CA GLN A 128 1.64 12.43 -7.34
C GLN A 128 1.96 11.31 -6.34
N ALA A 129 2.20 11.65 -5.07
CA ALA A 129 2.47 10.66 -4.02
C ALA A 129 1.30 9.67 -3.88
N ARG A 130 0.08 10.17 -3.77
CA ARG A 130 -1.14 9.32 -3.70
C ARG A 130 -1.32 8.43 -4.93
N HIS A 131 -1.05 8.97 -6.13
CA HIS A 131 -1.12 8.18 -7.36
C HIS A 131 -0.11 7.05 -7.36
N LEU A 132 1.14 7.32 -6.93
CA LEU A 132 2.19 6.31 -6.82
C LEU A 132 1.85 5.24 -5.78
N GLU A 133 1.34 5.63 -4.61
CA GLU A 133 0.91 4.67 -3.58
C GLU A 133 -0.19 3.73 -4.10
N ALA A 134 -1.20 4.29 -4.78
CA ALA A 134 -2.26 3.49 -5.38
C ALA A 134 -1.73 2.55 -6.47
N LEU A 135 -0.80 3.03 -7.31
CA LEU A 135 -0.18 2.22 -8.36
C LEU A 135 0.67 1.09 -7.77
N VAL A 136 1.46 1.38 -6.72
CA VAL A 136 2.25 0.36 -6.02
C VAL A 136 1.34 -0.71 -5.42
N ALA A 137 0.27 -0.31 -4.71
CA ALA A 137 -0.69 -1.27 -4.14
C ALA A 137 -1.31 -2.16 -5.22
N GLN A 138 -1.74 -1.56 -6.34
CA GLN A 138 -2.31 -2.32 -7.46
C GLN A 138 -1.29 -3.28 -8.08
N ARG A 139 -0.04 -2.83 -8.31
CA ARG A 139 1.01 -3.67 -8.90
C ARG A 139 1.42 -4.81 -7.98
N THR A 140 1.44 -4.58 -6.68
CA THR A 140 1.72 -5.63 -5.69
C THR A 140 0.66 -6.72 -5.74
N GLU A 141 -0.62 -6.34 -5.82
CA GLU A 141 -1.73 -7.29 -5.94
C GLU A 141 -1.68 -8.07 -7.27
N ASP A 142 -1.44 -7.38 -8.40
CA ASP A 142 -1.30 -8.01 -9.72
C ASP A 142 -0.16 -9.05 -9.73
N LEU A 143 0.99 -8.70 -9.13
CA LEU A 143 2.13 -9.60 -9.01
C LEU A 143 1.81 -10.81 -8.14
N HIS A 144 1.15 -10.60 -7.00
CA HIS A 144 0.72 -11.69 -6.11
C HIS A 144 -0.21 -12.65 -6.86
N HIS A 145 -1.24 -12.15 -7.52
CA HIS A 145 -2.18 -12.95 -8.30
C HIS A 145 -1.47 -13.73 -9.41
N THR A 146 -0.61 -13.06 -10.20
CA THR A 146 0.13 -13.70 -11.30
C THR A 146 1.03 -14.81 -10.79
N ARG A 147 1.71 -14.60 -9.67
CA ARG A 147 2.56 -15.60 -9.03
C ARG A 147 1.77 -16.86 -8.65
N LEU A 148 0.63 -16.70 -7.97
CA LEU A 148 -0.23 -17.84 -7.60
C LEU A 148 -0.78 -18.57 -8.83
N GLU A 149 -1.11 -17.84 -9.90
CA GLU A 149 -1.56 -18.44 -11.15
C GLU A 149 -0.47 -19.29 -11.81
N ILE A 150 0.78 -18.81 -11.84
CA ILE A 150 1.92 -19.58 -12.35
C ILE A 150 2.12 -20.87 -11.55
N ILE A 151 2.07 -20.82 -10.23
CA ILE A 151 2.21 -21.99 -9.35
C ILE A 151 1.13 -23.02 -9.65
N ARG A 152 -0.13 -22.59 -9.75
CA ARG A 152 -1.25 -23.48 -10.08
C ARG A 152 -1.10 -24.10 -11.46
N ARG A 153 -0.62 -23.35 -12.44
CA ARG A 153 -0.36 -23.87 -13.80
C ARG A 153 0.79 -24.87 -13.84
N LEU A 154 1.86 -24.64 -13.05
CA LEU A 154 2.95 -25.60 -12.92
C LEU A 154 2.50 -26.91 -12.27
N GLY A 155 1.74 -26.84 -11.17
CA GLY A 155 1.15 -28.03 -10.55
C GLY A 155 0.26 -28.80 -11.53
N LYS A 156 -0.62 -28.09 -12.25
CA LYS A 156 -1.46 -28.70 -13.29
C LYS A 156 -0.64 -29.33 -14.43
N ALA A 157 0.48 -28.72 -14.84
CA ALA A 157 1.34 -29.27 -15.89
C ALA A 157 1.98 -30.60 -15.45
N ALA A 158 2.37 -30.71 -14.17
CA ALA A 158 2.86 -31.97 -13.60
C ALA A 158 1.80 -33.08 -13.62
N GLU A 159 0.54 -32.75 -13.28
CA GLU A 159 -0.58 -33.71 -13.34
C GLU A 159 -0.87 -34.22 -14.75
N TYR A 160 -0.67 -33.40 -15.79
CA TYR A 160 -0.86 -33.85 -17.16
C TYR A 160 0.04 -35.02 -17.54
N LYS A 161 1.21 -35.14 -16.91
CA LYS A 161 2.13 -36.26 -17.12
C LYS A 161 1.62 -37.56 -16.48
N ASP A 162 0.87 -37.45 -15.38
CA ASP A 162 0.34 -38.58 -14.59
C ASP A 162 -1.09 -39.00 -14.99
N ASN A 163 -1.61 -38.50 -16.11
CA ASN A 163 -3.01 -38.72 -16.54
C ASN A 163 -4.08 -38.35 -15.48
N GLU A 164 -3.72 -37.60 -14.46
CA GLU A 164 -4.69 -37.06 -13.52
C GLU A 164 -5.42 -35.83 -14.08
N THR A 165 -6.65 -35.65 -13.66
CA THR A 165 -7.41 -34.46 -14.08
C THR A 165 -6.96 -33.25 -13.28
N GLY A 166 -6.63 -32.12 -13.95
CA GLY A 166 -6.19 -30.89 -13.31
C GLY A 166 -7.09 -30.31 -12.19
N MET A 167 -8.14 -31.02 -11.82
CA MET A 167 -8.98 -30.76 -10.66
C MET A 167 -8.46 -31.43 -9.37
N HIS A 168 -7.54 -32.40 -9.47
CA HIS A 168 -6.97 -33.07 -8.31
C HIS A 168 -6.16 -32.07 -7.46
N VAL A 169 -5.24 -31.36 -8.07
CA VAL A 169 -4.41 -30.35 -7.41
C VAL A 169 -5.25 -29.29 -6.67
N ILE A 170 -6.33 -28.83 -7.31
CA ILE A 170 -7.24 -27.85 -6.72
C ILE A 170 -7.95 -28.45 -5.49
N ARG A 171 -8.49 -29.65 -5.62
CA ARG A 171 -9.17 -30.32 -4.48
C ARG A 171 -8.20 -30.56 -3.33
N MET A 172 -7.00 -31.04 -3.64
CA MET A 172 -5.99 -31.35 -2.65
C MET A 172 -5.57 -30.08 -1.86
N SER A 173 -5.35 -28.95 -2.54
CA SER A 173 -5.02 -27.70 -1.85
C SER A 173 -6.16 -27.22 -0.93
N TYR A 174 -7.42 -27.38 -1.33
CA TYR A 174 -8.55 -27.06 -0.46
C TYR A 174 -8.69 -28.02 0.72
N PHE A 175 -8.44 -29.33 0.52
CA PHE A 175 -8.43 -30.29 1.62
C PHE A 175 -7.32 -30.01 2.62
N SER A 176 -6.11 -29.65 2.15
CA SER A 176 -4.99 -29.26 3.00
C SER A 176 -5.34 -28.02 3.82
N LYS A 177 -5.93 -27.00 3.20
CA LYS A 177 -6.43 -25.81 3.90
C LYS A 177 -7.47 -26.17 4.96
N PHE A 178 -8.49 -26.93 4.60
CA PHE A 178 -9.56 -27.35 5.52
C PHE A 178 -9.04 -28.13 6.72
N LEU A 179 -8.06 -29.01 6.51
CA LEU A 179 -7.41 -29.75 7.62
C LEU A 179 -6.58 -28.80 8.50
N ALA A 180 -5.80 -27.92 7.89
CA ALA A 180 -4.97 -26.94 8.61
C ALA A 180 -5.81 -25.98 9.46
N GLU A 181 -6.99 -25.56 9.02
CA GLU A 181 -7.94 -24.74 9.80
C GLU A 181 -8.44 -25.42 11.08
N LYS A 182 -8.22 -26.74 11.23
CA LYS A 182 -8.54 -27.51 12.46
C LYS A 182 -7.34 -27.67 13.40
N LEU A 183 -6.19 -27.21 12.98
CA LEU A 183 -4.96 -27.22 13.76
C LEU A 183 -4.75 -25.83 14.39
N ASP A 184 -3.99 -25.80 15.47
CA ASP A 184 -3.63 -24.54 16.16
C ASP A 184 -2.40 -23.92 15.48
N VAL A 185 -2.60 -23.42 14.24
CA VAL A 185 -1.58 -22.78 13.43
C VAL A 185 -2.07 -21.41 12.94
N SER A 186 -1.14 -20.53 12.54
CA SER A 186 -1.48 -19.18 12.08
C SER A 186 -2.22 -19.19 10.73
N GLU A 187 -3.06 -18.18 10.49
CA GLU A 187 -3.73 -17.99 9.18
C GLU A 187 -2.70 -17.85 8.05
N GLU A 188 -1.57 -17.18 8.30
CA GLU A 188 -0.48 -17.05 7.35
C GLU A 188 0.08 -18.41 6.92
N TRP A 189 0.29 -19.32 7.88
CA TRP A 189 0.76 -20.67 7.60
C TRP A 189 -0.28 -21.47 6.79
N ILE A 190 -1.57 -21.32 7.10
CA ILE A 190 -2.68 -21.96 6.36
C ILE A 190 -2.69 -21.50 4.91
N ASP A 191 -2.53 -20.19 4.68
CA ASP A 191 -2.51 -19.62 3.34
C ASP A 191 -1.26 -20.04 2.55
N LEU A 192 -0.10 -20.12 3.19
CA LEU A 192 1.11 -20.67 2.58
C LEU A 192 0.90 -22.13 2.15
N LEU A 193 0.40 -22.99 3.03
CA LEU A 193 0.12 -24.39 2.73
C LEU A 193 -0.88 -24.53 1.57
N HIS A 194 -1.98 -23.78 1.61
CA HIS A 194 -2.98 -23.81 0.54
C HIS A 194 -2.41 -23.49 -0.83
N ASN A 195 -1.54 -22.48 -0.90
CA ASN A 195 -0.94 -22.02 -2.15
C ASN A 195 0.30 -22.82 -2.57
N ALA A 196 1.00 -23.49 -1.65
CA ALA A 196 2.13 -24.37 -1.91
C ALA A 196 1.68 -25.77 -2.37
N ALA A 197 0.59 -26.26 -1.81
CA ALA A 197 0.06 -27.60 -2.06
C ALA A 197 -0.06 -28.00 -3.55
N PRO A 198 -0.39 -27.10 -4.50
CA PRO A 198 -0.38 -27.43 -5.92
C PRO A 198 0.96 -27.95 -6.47
N MET A 199 2.07 -27.69 -5.79
CA MET A 199 3.42 -28.09 -6.24
C MET A 199 3.90 -29.42 -5.65
N HIS A 200 3.12 -30.08 -4.77
CA HIS A 200 3.57 -31.29 -4.04
C HIS A 200 4.10 -32.40 -4.96
N ASP A 201 3.55 -32.52 -6.15
CA ASP A 201 3.86 -33.58 -7.13
C ASP A 201 4.64 -33.08 -8.37
N VAL A 202 5.18 -31.83 -8.33
CA VAL A 202 5.91 -31.26 -9.48
C VAL A 202 7.09 -32.12 -9.91
N GLY A 203 7.71 -32.84 -8.99
CA GLY A 203 8.82 -33.74 -9.27
C GLY A 203 8.48 -35.01 -10.05
N LYS A 204 7.20 -35.36 -10.23
CA LYS A 204 6.76 -36.42 -11.12
C LYS A 204 7.21 -36.21 -12.57
N ILE A 205 7.49 -34.95 -12.95
CA ILE A 205 8.08 -34.62 -14.25
C ILE A 205 9.41 -35.37 -14.48
N GLY A 206 10.20 -35.62 -13.43
CA GLY A 206 11.46 -36.34 -13.48
C GLY A 206 11.33 -37.87 -13.53
N ILE A 207 10.15 -38.43 -13.28
CA ILE A 207 9.94 -39.88 -13.28
C ILE A 207 9.76 -40.39 -14.72
N PRO A 208 10.41 -41.52 -15.12
CA PRO A 208 10.21 -42.13 -16.43
C PRO A 208 8.76 -42.57 -16.65
N ASP A 209 8.25 -42.35 -17.86
CA ASP A 209 6.86 -42.71 -18.21
C ASP A 209 6.55 -44.21 -18.07
N SER A 210 7.56 -45.08 -18.29
CA SER A 210 7.44 -46.53 -18.09
C SER A 210 7.13 -46.92 -16.64
N ILE A 211 7.48 -46.06 -15.67
CA ILE A 211 7.19 -46.24 -14.24
C ILE A 211 5.93 -45.47 -13.86
N LEU A 212 5.87 -44.20 -14.21
CA LEU A 212 4.77 -43.30 -13.82
C LEU A 212 3.43 -43.80 -14.39
N LEU A 213 3.41 -44.24 -15.66
CA LEU A 213 2.20 -44.68 -16.38
C LEU A 213 2.06 -46.19 -16.42
N LYS A 214 2.82 -46.94 -15.61
CA LYS A 214 2.76 -48.41 -15.60
C LYS A 214 1.37 -48.92 -15.23
N PRO A 215 0.72 -49.72 -16.08
CA PRO A 215 -0.54 -50.35 -15.70
C PRO A 215 -0.30 -51.48 -14.71
N GLY A 216 -0.55 -51.25 -13.43
CA GLY A 216 -0.41 -52.25 -12.37
C GLY A 216 0.50 -51.80 -11.21
N ARG A 217 0.90 -52.78 -10.40
CA ARG A 217 1.74 -52.50 -9.25
C ARG A 217 3.20 -52.27 -9.66
N LEU A 218 3.87 -51.31 -9.05
CA LEU A 218 5.31 -51.14 -9.17
C LEU A 218 6.03 -52.25 -8.41
N ASP A 219 7.13 -52.74 -8.97
CA ASP A 219 8.05 -53.58 -8.23
C ASP A 219 8.90 -52.77 -7.24
N PRO A 220 9.71 -53.39 -6.33
CA PRO A 220 10.47 -52.66 -5.35
C PRO A 220 11.48 -51.65 -5.95
N GLN A 221 12.09 -51.94 -7.09
CA GLN A 221 13.06 -51.04 -7.74
C GLN A 221 12.38 -49.89 -8.42
N GLU A 222 11.24 -50.11 -9.08
CA GLU A 222 10.40 -49.09 -9.68
C GLU A 222 9.83 -48.16 -8.60
N TRP A 223 9.46 -48.71 -7.42
CA TRP A 223 8.97 -47.93 -6.30
C TRP A 223 10.05 -47.00 -5.73
N GLU A 224 11.32 -47.45 -5.62
CA GLU A 224 12.43 -46.61 -5.23
C GLU A 224 12.62 -45.42 -6.20
N ILE A 225 12.42 -45.66 -7.50
CA ILE A 225 12.48 -44.58 -8.50
C ILE A 225 11.31 -43.64 -8.34
N MET A 226 10.10 -44.18 -8.14
CA MET A 226 8.89 -43.36 -7.95
C MET A 226 9.02 -42.43 -6.73
N GLN A 227 9.58 -42.91 -5.62
CA GLN A 227 9.79 -42.10 -4.42
C GLN A 227 10.74 -40.90 -4.62
N LYS A 228 11.57 -40.92 -5.66
CA LYS A 228 12.47 -39.81 -6.00
C LYS A 228 11.74 -38.56 -6.50
N HIS A 229 10.41 -38.67 -6.81
CA HIS A 229 9.67 -37.47 -7.20
C HIS A 229 9.75 -36.36 -6.15
N ALA A 230 9.74 -36.68 -4.85
CA ALA A 230 9.91 -35.70 -3.78
C ALA A 230 11.26 -34.95 -3.89
N GLN A 231 12.37 -35.69 -4.13
CA GLN A 231 13.67 -35.10 -4.34
C GLN A 231 13.72 -34.24 -5.62
N PHE A 232 13.19 -34.74 -6.71
CA PHE A 232 13.10 -34.00 -7.97
C PHE A 232 12.22 -32.74 -7.82
N GLY A 233 11.17 -32.80 -7.01
CA GLY A 233 10.37 -31.64 -6.65
C GLY A 233 11.19 -30.58 -5.94
N CYS A 234 11.98 -30.96 -4.94
CA CYS A 234 12.91 -30.05 -4.26
C CYS A 234 13.94 -29.44 -5.22
N GLU A 235 14.48 -30.22 -6.17
CA GLU A 235 15.44 -29.75 -7.17
C GLU A 235 14.79 -28.76 -8.16
N ILE A 236 13.55 -29.02 -8.59
CA ILE A 236 12.78 -28.14 -9.50
C ILE A 236 12.41 -26.81 -8.82
N ILE A 237 11.96 -26.86 -7.57
CA ILE A 237 11.60 -25.67 -6.79
C ILE A 237 12.85 -24.86 -6.47
N GLY A 238 13.97 -25.53 -6.19
CA GLY A 238 15.25 -24.91 -5.87
C GLY A 238 15.31 -24.29 -4.47
N ASP A 239 16.45 -23.69 -4.15
CA ASP A 239 16.64 -22.93 -2.91
C ASP A 239 16.06 -21.50 -3.08
N SER A 240 15.29 -21.04 -2.11
CA SER A 240 14.67 -19.72 -2.13
C SER A 240 14.47 -19.22 -0.70
N ASP A 241 14.58 -17.89 -0.52
CA ASP A 241 14.17 -17.23 0.74
C ASP A 241 12.65 -16.94 0.77
N GLU A 242 11.93 -17.31 -0.27
CA GLU A 242 10.50 -17.03 -0.42
C GLU A 242 9.67 -18.05 0.38
N PRO A 243 8.86 -17.63 1.36
CA PRO A 243 8.14 -18.53 2.26
C PRO A 243 7.26 -19.55 1.54
N LEU A 244 6.62 -19.14 0.43
CA LEU A 244 5.75 -20.01 -0.36
C LEU A 244 6.52 -21.16 -1.05
N LEU A 245 7.70 -20.86 -1.60
CA LEU A 245 8.55 -21.88 -2.23
C LEU A 245 9.18 -22.81 -1.18
N ASN A 246 9.54 -22.26 -0.01
CA ASN A 246 10.02 -23.10 1.09
C ASN A 246 8.94 -24.06 1.57
N MET A 247 7.71 -23.60 1.77
CA MET A 247 6.58 -24.46 2.12
C MET A 247 6.32 -25.56 1.07
N ALA A 248 6.48 -25.25 -0.21
CA ALA A 248 6.27 -26.23 -1.29
C ALA A 248 7.41 -27.27 -1.38
N ARG A 249 8.58 -26.98 -0.81
CA ARG A 249 9.73 -27.85 -0.79
C ARG A 249 9.72 -28.82 0.39
N GLU A 250 9.07 -28.47 1.52
CA GLU A 250 8.85 -29.33 2.69
C GLU A 250 7.82 -30.41 2.45
#